data_d68699642bae7339194fd9b97681aaa4
#
_entry.id   d68699642bae7339194fd9b97681aaa4
#
_cell.length_a   1.000
_cell.length_b   1.000
_cell.length_c   1.000
_cell.angle_alpha   90.00
_cell.angle_beta   90.00
_cell.angle_gamma   90.00
#
_symmetry.space_group_name_H-M   'P 1'
#
loop_
_entity.id
_entity.type
_entity.pdbx_description
1 polymer ?
#
loop_
_entity_poly.entity_id
_entity_poly.type
_entity_poly.pdbx_seq_one_letter_code
_entity_poly.pdbx_strand_id
1 'polypeptide(L)'
;MRNAGLDEAQAGNKMAGRNINNFRYTDDTTLMAESEEELKSLLISESERGEWKAGLKLNIHKTKIMASGPITSWQIDGETMETVRDFIFLGSKITADGDCSHEIKRHLLLGRKAMTNLDSILKSRDITLPTKVHLVQIWFFQ
;
A
#
# COMPACT_ATOMS: atom_id res chain seq x y z
N MET A 1 -17.37 28.49 23.85
CA MET A 1 -16.91 28.03 22.53
C MET A 1 -16.65 26.53 22.63
N ARG A 2 -17.48 25.72 22.01
CA ARG A 2 -17.34 24.25 22.03
C ARG A 2 -16.38 23.89 20.93
N ASN A 3 -15.23 23.27 21.28
CA ASN A 3 -14.36 22.58 20.34
C ASN A 3 -15.17 21.47 19.68
N ALA A 4 -15.45 21.61 18.40
CA ALA A 4 -15.86 20.51 17.57
C ALA A 4 -14.61 19.63 17.34
N GLY A 5 -14.37 18.72 18.26
CA GLY A 5 -13.49 17.58 17.99
C GLY A 5 -14.16 16.78 16.88
N LEU A 6 -13.60 16.84 15.68
CA LEU A 6 -13.93 15.92 14.62
C LEU A 6 -13.60 14.52 15.17
N ASP A 7 -14.61 13.67 15.23
CA ASP A 7 -14.50 12.31 15.75
C ASP A 7 -13.58 11.55 14.81
N GLU A 8 -12.32 11.33 15.21
CA GLU A 8 -11.31 10.55 14.45
C GLU A 8 -11.80 9.14 14.07
N ALA A 9 -12.91 8.72 14.68
CA ALA A 9 -13.55 7.42 14.44
C ALA A 9 -14.31 7.34 13.10
N GLN A 10 -14.51 8.46 12.38
CA GLN A 10 -15.28 8.48 11.13
C GLN A 10 -14.43 8.58 9.86
N ALA A 11 -13.15 9.00 9.98
CA ALA A 11 -12.26 9.10 8.83
C ALA A 11 -11.78 7.71 8.36
N GLY A 12 -11.83 7.46 7.05
CA GLY A 12 -11.29 6.25 6.41
C GLY A 12 -12.32 5.31 5.81
N ASN A 13 -11.83 4.39 4.97
CA ASN A 13 -12.65 3.40 4.27
C ASN A 13 -13.10 2.27 5.19
N LYS A 14 -14.38 1.89 5.13
CA LYS A 14 -14.93 0.74 5.88
C LYS A 14 -14.52 -0.58 5.24
N MET A 15 -13.63 -1.33 5.90
CA MET A 15 -13.29 -2.69 5.53
C MET A 15 -13.71 -3.67 6.64
N ALA A 16 -14.55 -4.64 6.32
CA ALA A 16 -15.08 -5.62 7.28
C ALA A 16 -15.68 -4.99 8.55
N GLY A 17 -16.39 -3.86 8.40
CA GLY A 17 -17.03 -3.14 9.49
C GLY A 17 -16.10 -2.29 10.37
N ARG A 18 -14.83 -2.17 10.01
CA ARG A 18 -13.85 -1.30 10.70
C ARG A 18 -13.44 -0.16 9.78
N ASN A 19 -13.34 1.05 10.33
CA ASN A 19 -12.73 2.17 9.62
C ASN A 19 -11.22 1.97 9.58
N ILE A 20 -10.66 1.93 8.37
CA ILE A 20 -9.23 1.86 8.14
C ILE A 20 -8.84 3.13 7.41
N ASN A 21 -8.07 3.98 8.06
CA ASN A 21 -7.60 5.26 7.53
C ASN A 21 -6.09 5.30 7.30
N ASN A 22 -5.35 4.33 7.83
CA ASN A 22 -3.91 4.23 7.60
C ASN A 22 -3.42 2.79 7.57
N PHE A 23 -2.39 2.55 6.76
CA PHE A 23 -1.56 1.35 6.79
C PHE A 23 -0.11 1.76 6.97
N ARG A 24 0.59 1.10 7.88
CA ARG A 24 1.99 1.37 8.15
C ARG A 24 2.82 0.11 8.05
N TYR A 25 3.96 0.24 7.41
CA TYR A 25 4.96 -0.80 7.34
C TYR A 25 6.34 -0.17 7.37
N THR A 26 7.05 -0.38 8.48
CA THR A 26 8.34 0.29 8.76
C THR A 26 8.24 1.82 8.64
N ASP A 27 8.84 2.40 7.61
CA ASP A 27 8.87 3.83 7.27
C ASP A 27 7.85 4.22 6.18
N ASP A 28 7.18 3.24 5.57
CA ASP A 28 6.12 3.49 4.58
C ASP A 28 4.76 3.62 5.26
N THR A 29 4.06 4.72 4.99
CA THR A 29 2.71 4.98 5.49
C THR A 29 1.77 5.28 4.32
N THR A 30 0.61 4.63 4.30
CA THR A 30 -0.48 4.93 3.37
C THR A 30 -1.66 5.46 4.15
N LEU A 31 -2.12 6.67 3.80
CA LEU A 31 -3.33 7.28 4.35
C LEU A 31 -4.46 7.11 3.34
N MET A 32 -5.68 6.86 3.84
CA MET A 32 -6.88 6.70 3.03
C MET A 32 -8.01 7.54 3.59
N ALA A 33 -8.71 8.24 2.71
CA ALA A 33 -9.85 9.07 3.05
C ALA A 33 -10.88 9.08 1.91
N GLU A 34 -12.13 9.42 2.21
CA GLU A 34 -13.20 9.54 1.23
C GLU A 34 -13.20 10.92 0.56
N SER A 35 -12.57 11.94 1.19
CA SER A 35 -12.46 13.29 0.65
C SER A 35 -11.05 13.87 0.80
N GLU A 36 -10.78 14.94 0.02
CA GLU A 36 -9.52 15.67 0.08
C GLU A 36 -9.32 16.35 1.44
N GLU A 37 -10.39 16.94 1.99
CA GLU A 37 -10.37 17.62 3.28
C GLU A 37 -10.05 16.66 4.42
N GLU A 38 -10.66 15.47 4.36
CA GLU A 38 -10.42 14.39 5.32
C GLU A 38 -8.98 13.92 5.25
N LEU A 39 -8.44 13.71 4.04
CA LEU A 39 -7.05 13.30 3.86
C LEU A 39 -6.06 14.35 4.38
N LYS A 40 -6.34 15.64 4.18
CA LYS A 40 -5.55 16.75 4.77
C LYS A 40 -5.59 16.71 6.28
N SER A 41 -6.77 16.50 6.87
CA SER A 41 -6.94 16.40 8.32
C SER A 41 -6.16 15.23 8.91
N LEU A 42 -6.20 14.05 8.25
CA LEU A 42 -5.41 12.89 8.65
C LEU A 42 -3.91 13.18 8.58
N LEU A 43 -3.45 13.82 7.54
CA LEU A 43 -2.04 14.17 7.38
C LEU A 43 -1.55 15.09 8.49
N ILE A 44 -2.36 16.11 8.86
CA ILE A 44 -2.05 17.02 9.97
C ILE A 44 -2.03 16.26 11.30
N SER A 45 -3.05 15.43 11.56
CA SER A 45 -3.13 14.65 12.80
C SER A 45 -1.94 13.69 12.97
N GLU A 46 -1.50 13.08 11.89
CA GLU A 46 -0.31 12.23 11.90
C GLU A 46 0.96 13.04 12.18
N SER A 47 1.07 14.25 11.62
CA SER A 47 2.20 15.15 11.90
C SER A 47 2.28 15.57 13.38
N GLU A 48 1.15 15.68 14.05
CA GLU A 48 1.06 16.07 15.48
C GLU A 48 1.28 14.90 16.45
N ARG A 49 0.98 13.65 16.04
CA ARG A 49 1.10 12.45 16.89
C ARG A 49 2.51 12.10 17.35
N GLY A 50 3.51 12.81 16.91
CA GLY A 50 4.85 12.74 17.50
C GLY A 50 5.84 11.84 16.76
N GLU A 51 5.46 11.13 15.71
CA GLU A 51 6.42 10.40 14.87
C GLU A 51 7.33 11.37 14.10
N TRP A 52 6.78 12.51 13.72
CA TRP A 52 7.54 13.62 13.14
C TRP A 52 8.40 14.36 14.21
N LYS A 53 8.01 14.29 15.50
CA LYS A 53 8.83 14.77 16.61
C LYS A 53 10.09 13.90 16.83
N ALA A 54 10.07 12.64 16.40
CA ALA A 54 11.22 11.75 16.40
C ALA A 54 12.23 12.01 15.25
N GLY A 55 12.03 13.11 14.47
CA GLY A 55 12.93 13.50 13.38
C GLY A 55 12.61 12.87 12.02
N LEU A 56 11.54 12.08 11.93
CA LEU A 56 11.03 11.60 10.66
C LEU A 56 10.29 12.74 9.97
N LYS A 57 10.75 13.16 8.78
CA LYS A 57 10.07 14.16 7.95
C LYS A 57 9.42 13.49 6.77
N LEU A 58 8.22 13.95 6.42
CA LEU A 58 7.56 13.53 5.17
C LEU A 58 8.48 13.83 3.98
N ASN A 59 8.80 12.79 3.22
CA ASN A 59 9.56 12.99 1.99
C ASN A 59 8.58 13.26 0.85
N ILE A 60 8.31 14.54 0.59
CA ILE A 60 7.33 15.00 -0.41
C ILE A 60 7.65 14.42 -1.79
N HIS A 61 8.94 14.34 -2.18
CA HIS A 61 9.33 13.76 -3.47
C HIS A 61 9.04 12.26 -3.62
N LYS A 62 8.97 11.53 -2.50
CA LYS A 62 8.60 10.09 -2.49
C LYS A 62 7.12 9.88 -2.27
N THR A 63 6.42 10.88 -1.73
CA THR A 63 4.99 10.78 -1.43
C THR A 63 4.17 10.96 -2.70
N LYS A 64 3.20 10.10 -2.91
CA LYS A 64 2.34 10.09 -4.09
C LYS A 64 0.89 10.12 -3.67
N ILE A 65 0.08 10.76 -4.47
CA ILE A 65 -1.37 10.82 -4.28
C ILE A 65 -2.07 10.04 -5.38
N MET A 66 -3.06 9.26 -4.98
CA MET A 66 -3.94 8.55 -5.89
C MET A 66 -5.39 8.82 -5.48
N ALA A 67 -6.24 9.09 -6.46
CA ALA A 67 -7.68 9.22 -6.26
C ALA A 67 -8.46 8.50 -7.36
N SER A 68 -9.65 8.06 -7.02
CA SER A 68 -10.61 7.47 -7.96
C SER A 68 -11.29 8.51 -8.86
N GLY A 69 -11.18 9.79 -8.54
CA GLY A 69 -11.72 10.92 -9.28
C GLY A 69 -10.64 11.84 -9.89
N PRO A 70 -11.04 12.85 -10.67
CA PRO A 70 -10.11 13.81 -11.23
C PRO A 70 -9.53 14.69 -10.11
N ILE A 71 -8.23 14.56 -9.84
CA ILE A 71 -7.46 15.50 -9.03
C ILE A 71 -6.66 16.38 -9.99
N THR A 72 -6.81 17.70 -9.86
CA THR A 72 -6.09 18.67 -10.70
C THR A 72 -4.68 18.97 -10.19
N SER A 73 -4.53 19.16 -8.90
CA SER A 73 -3.22 19.31 -8.24
C SER A 73 -3.40 19.24 -6.72
N TRP A 74 -2.42 18.72 -6.03
CA TRP A 74 -2.40 18.71 -4.57
C TRP A 74 -1.08 19.26 -4.05
N GLN A 75 -1.16 20.11 -3.03
CA GLN A 75 0.01 20.75 -2.45
C GLN A 75 0.06 20.50 -0.94
N ILE A 76 1.25 20.19 -0.45
CA ILE A 76 1.57 20.11 0.97
C ILE A 76 2.74 21.08 1.21
N ASP A 77 2.58 21.97 2.17
CA ASP A 77 3.60 22.97 2.52
C ASP A 77 4.12 23.81 1.34
N GLY A 78 3.25 24.05 0.32
CA GLY A 78 3.60 24.80 -0.89
C GLY A 78 4.29 23.97 -1.98
N GLU A 79 4.58 22.70 -1.74
CA GLU A 79 5.13 21.79 -2.76
C GLU A 79 4.03 20.95 -3.41
N THR A 80 4.09 20.84 -4.74
CA THR A 80 3.12 20.05 -5.51
C THR A 80 3.47 18.58 -5.44
N MET A 81 2.47 17.77 -5.10
CA MET A 81 2.60 16.31 -4.99
C MET A 81 2.41 15.62 -6.34
N GLU A 82 3.13 14.52 -6.56
CA GLU A 82 2.94 13.68 -7.73
C GLU A 82 1.61 12.92 -7.63
N THR A 83 0.74 13.13 -8.61
CA THR A 83 -0.50 12.36 -8.75
C THR A 83 -0.26 11.15 -9.64
N VAL A 84 -0.59 9.97 -9.14
CA VAL A 84 -0.41 8.70 -9.85
C VAL A 84 -1.72 7.95 -10.03
N ARG A 85 -1.81 7.14 -11.07
CA ARG A 85 -2.97 6.27 -11.33
C ARG A 85 -2.82 4.88 -10.73
N ASP A 86 -1.60 4.50 -10.44
CA ASP A 86 -1.26 3.24 -9.78
C ASP A 86 0.05 3.38 -9.00
N PHE A 87 0.22 2.55 -8.00
CA PHE A 87 1.48 2.42 -7.27
C PHE A 87 1.61 1.00 -6.69
N ILE A 88 2.84 0.64 -6.31
CA ILE A 88 3.12 -0.64 -5.65
C ILE A 88 3.30 -0.38 -4.16
N PHE A 89 2.46 -1.02 -3.35
CA PHE A 89 2.54 -1.00 -1.90
C PHE A 89 2.65 -2.43 -1.37
N LEU A 90 3.68 -2.70 -0.58
CA LEU A 90 3.98 -4.04 -0.03
C LEU A 90 3.96 -5.16 -1.08
N GLY A 91 4.49 -4.86 -2.26
CA GLY A 91 4.53 -5.82 -3.37
C GLY A 91 3.23 -5.96 -4.17
N SER A 92 2.14 -5.33 -3.77
CA SER A 92 0.86 -5.34 -4.49
C SER A 92 0.65 -4.06 -5.30
N LYS A 93 0.19 -4.20 -6.54
CA LYS A 93 -0.16 -3.07 -7.40
C LYS A 93 -1.59 -2.62 -7.08
N ILE A 94 -1.71 -1.37 -6.63
CA ILE A 94 -2.99 -0.71 -6.36
C ILE A 94 -3.27 0.28 -7.48
N THR A 95 -4.51 0.32 -7.98
CA THR A 95 -4.96 1.17 -9.07
C THR A 95 -6.09 2.08 -8.63
N ALA A 96 -6.16 3.29 -9.18
CA ALA A 96 -7.16 4.31 -8.82
C ALA A 96 -8.60 3.90 -9.17
N ASP A 97 -8.78 3.03 -10.16
CA ASP A 97 -10.07 2.49 -10.58
C ASP A 97 -10.51 1.25 -9.76
N GLY A 98 -9.65 0.77 -8.85
CA GLY A 98 -9.90 -0.43 -8.06
C GLY A 98 -9.85 -1.74 -8.85
N ASP A 99 -9.41 -1.72 -10.12
CA ASP A 99 -9.30 -2.94 -10.93
C ASP A 99 -8.09 -3.77 -10.51
N CYS A 100 -8.34 -4.90 -9.87
CA CYS A 100 -7.31 -5.84 -9.45
C CYS A 100 -6.86 -6.81 -10.57
N SER A 101 -7.44 -6.76 -11.76
CA SER A 101 -7.14 -7.69 -12.87
C SER A 101 -5.66 -7.66 -13.26
N HIS A 102 -5.06 -6.48 -13.28
CA HIS A 102 -3.64 -6.31 -13.57
C HIS A 102 -2.76 -6.95 -12.50
N GLU A 103 -3.12 -6.79 -11.24
CA GLU A 103 -2.39 -7.38 -10.11
C GLU A 103 -2.48 -8.90 -10.12
N ILE A 104 -3.66 -9.46 -10.35
CA ILE A 104 -3.85 -10.91 -10.49
C ILE A 104 -2.97 -11.47 -11.62
N LYS A 105 -3.00 -10.83 -12.80
CA LYS A 105 -2.16 -11.24 -13.93
C LYS A 105 -0.67 -11.16 -13.61
N ARG A 106 -0.23 -10.09 -12.92
CA ARG A 106 1.14 -9.89 -12.50
C ARG A 106 1.59 -11.02 -11.56
N HIS A 107 0.80 -11.35 -10.54
CA HIS A 107 1.11 -12.44 -9.61
C HIS A 107 1.14 -13.80 -10.30
N LEU A 108 0.22 -14.08 -11.21
CA LEU A 108 0.25 -15.30 -12.02
C LEU A 108 1.52 -15.42 -12.85
N LEU A 109 1.97 -14.32 -13.47
CA LEU A 109 3.22 -14.29 -14.24
C LEU A 109 4.44 -14.50 -13.36
N LEU A 110 4.49 -13.87 -12.18
CA LEU A 110 5.57 -14.07 -11.20
C LEU A 110 5.61 -15.51 -10.71
N GLY A 111 4.46 -16.11 -10.38
CA GLY A 111 4.36 -17.50 -9.98
C GLY A 111 4.83 -18.45 -11.09
N ARG A 112 4.41 -18.20 -12.35
CA ARG A 112 4.87 -18.98 -13.51
C ARG A 112 6.38 -18.88 -13.70
N LYS A 113 6.95 -17.66 -13.58
CA LYS A 113 8.39 -17.43 -13.68
C LYS A 113 9.15 -18.17 -12.58
N ALA A 114 8.67 -18.11 -11.34
CA ALA A 114 9.26 -18.86 -10.23
C ALA A 114 9.26 -20.37 -10.46
N MET A 115 8.13 -20.93 -10.91
CA MET A 115 8.03 -22.35 -11.26
C MET A 115 8.96 -22.75 -12.41
N THR A 116 9.11 -21.89 -13.42
CA THR A 116 10.06 -22.13 -14.52
C THR A 116 11.50 -22.14 -14.03
N ASN A 117 11.87 -21.23 -13.12
CA ASN A 117 13.21 -21.20 -12.52
C ASN A 117 13.50 -22.44 -11.66
N LEU A 118 12.47 -23.03 -11.03
CA LEU A 118 12.58 -24.24 -10.23
C LEU A 118 12.48 -25.53 -11.06
N ASP A 119 12.19 -25.45 -12.35
CA ASP A 119 11.88 -26.61 -13.21
C ASP A 119 12.97 -27.67 -13.17
N SER A 120 14.25 -27.30 -13.24
CA SER A 120 15.38 -28.22 -13.17
C SER A 120 15.44 -28.97 -11.84
N ILE A 121 15.15 -28.29 -10.73
CA ILE A 121 15.12 -28.86 -9.38
C ILE A 121 13.90 -29.79 -9.24
N LEU A 122 12.73 -29.32 -9.68
CA LEU A 122 11.49 -30.09 -9.57
C LEU A 122 11.51 -31.38 -10.44
N LYS A 123 12.21 -31.36 -11.57
CA LYS A 123 12.38 -32.53 -12.46
C LYS A 123 13.53 -33.44 -12.06
N SER A 124 14.47 -33.00 -11.22
CA SER A 124 15.57 -33.83 -10.75
C SER A 124 15.07 -35.07 -10.02
N ARG A 125 15.67 -36.23 -10.35
CA ARG A 125 15.40 -37.53 -9.68
C ARG A 125 16.17 -37.66 -8.37
N ASP A 126 17.24 -36.88 -8.18
CA ASP A 126 18.12 -36.94 -6.99
C ASP A 126 17.53 -36.19 -5.81
N ILE A 127 16.51 -35.35 -6.02
CA ILE A 127 15.84 -34.58 -5.00
C ILE A 127 14.53 -35.25 -4.60
N THR A 128 14.39 -35.53 -3.29
CA THR A 128 13.23 -36.20 -2.74
C THR A 128 11.95 -35.34 -2.85
N LEU A 129 10.79 -35.98 -2.93
CA LEU A 129 9.51 -35.30 -3.00
C LEU A 129 9.26 -34.35 -1.81
N PRO A 130 9.54 -34.72 -0.55
CA PRO A 130 9.40 -33.80 0.59
C PRO A 130 10.23 -32.53 0.44
N THR A 131 11.46 -32.64 -0.05
CA THR A 131 12.33 -31.48 -0.29
C THR A 131 11.75 -30.55 -1.38
N LYS A 132 11.22 -31.13 -2.45
CA LYS A 132 10.55 -30.35 -3.52
C LYS A 132 9.33 -29.59 -2.99
N VAL A 133 8.49 -30.25 -2.20
CA VAL A 133 7.32 -29.63 -1.56
C VAL A 133 7.75 -28.48 -0.65
N HIS A 134 8.77 -28.68 0.18
CA HIS A 134 9.29 -27.65 1.07
C HIS A 134 9.83 -26.43 0.32
N LEU A 135 10.54 -26.64 -0.80
CA LEU A 135 11.00 -25.55 -1.67
C LEU A 135 9.84 -24.73 -2.23
N VAL A 136 8.80 -25.40 -2.72
CA VAL A 136 7.60 -24.71 -3.24
C VAL A 136 6.91 -23.92 -2.12
N GLN A 137 6.79 -24.47 -0.92
CA GLN A 137 6.21 -23.79 0.22
C GLN A 137 6.98 -22.51 0.59
N ILE A 138 8.32 -22.55 0.65
CA ILE A 138 9.15 -21.37 0.93
C ILE A 138 8.95 -20.29 -0.13
N TRP A 139 8.80 -20.63 -1.41
CA TRP A 139 8.70 -19.66 -2.49
C TRP A 139 7.32 -19.04 -2.68
N PHE A 140 6.26 -19.70 -2.25
CA PHE A 140 4.89 -19.25 -2.51
C PHE A 140 4.12 -18.81 -1.28
N PHE A 141 4.60 -19.12 -0.07
CA PHE A 141 3.88 -18.88 1.18
C PHE A 141 4.70 -18.05 2.18
N GLN A 142 5.69 -17.30 1.70
CA GLN A 142 6.33 -16.25 2.51
C GLN A 142 5.56 -14.95 2.49
#